data_ccd1fad1993409c3bbd23e5db418703d
#
_entry.id   ccd1fad1993409c3bbd23e5db418703d
#
_cell.length_a   1.000
_cell.length_b   1.000
_cell.length_c   1.000
_cell.angle_alpha   90.00
_cell.angle_beta   90.00
_cell.angle_gamma   90.00
#
_symmetry.space_group_name_H-M   'P 1'
#
loop_
_entity.id
_entity.type
_entity.pdbx_description
1 polymer ?
#
loop_
_entity_poly.entity_id
_entity_poly.type
_entity_poly.pdbx_seq_one_letter_code
_entity_poly.pdbx_strand_id
1 'polypeptide(L)'
;MSGVMLPGNLYINRELSWIAFNRRVLAQALDQRTQLLEQAKFSAIFSNNLDEFFMVRVASLKSQVEAGIDKRSVDGLTPREQLHEIRNQLSALLEAQQKHYLNHLRVGLEDYGVFLFNYEQLNDAQRDWVDNFFQTAIFPVLTPLAVDPAHPFPFVSNLSLNVAALIHDPESGQRQLARVKVPQKILPRFVSIPIELSGPDAKPLHTAVPLEQVIAFNLSLLFPGMSIEGHYFFRVTRDADLELRDLEADDLMIAIEQGLRKRRMGGEVVRLEVAGDTPQDVIEMLMDGMSVVEEDLYRVNGPLGLDDLFGLMSLPLPHLKDATHSGQTPAVLSRAQRGMLEDGSIKEEEFESIFSVVRRRDVLLHHPYDLFSTSV
;
A
#
# COMPACT_ATOMS: atom_id res chain seq x y z
N MET A 1 -23.10 -29.99 -27.00
CA MET A 1 -21.68 -30.12 -27.39
C MET A 1 -20.90 -30.36 -26.12
N SER A 2 -20.45 -31.61 -25.87
CA SER A 2 -19.59 -31.92 -24.72
C SER A 2 -18.18 -31.36 -25.02
N GLY A 3 -17.85 -30.24 -24.42
CA GLY A 3 -16.50 -29.72 -24.50
C GLY A 3 -15.50 -30.73 -23.94
N VAL A 4 -14.47 -31.05 -24.68
CA VAL A 4 -13.35 -31.87 -24.22
C VAL A 4 -12.67 -31.04 -23.11
N MET A 5 -12.83 -31.45 -21.84
CA MET A 5 -12.05 -30.90 -20.75
C MET A 5 -10.59 -31.30 -20.95
N LEU A 6 -9.73 -30.34 -21.19
CA LEU A 6 -8.30 -30.54 -21.25
C LEU A 6 -7.74 -30.88 -19.85
N PRO A 7 -6.63 -31.64 -19.73
CA PRO A 7 -5.98 -31.90 -18.45
C PRO A 7 -5.63 -30.60 -17.71
N GLY A 8 -5.79 -30.56 -16.39
CA GLY A 8 -5.57 -29.36 -15.57
C GLY A 8 -4.18 -28.75 -15.71
N ASN A 9 -3.15 -29.55 -15.98
CA ASN A 9 -1.76 -29.13 -16.22
C ASN A 9 -1.55 -28.29 -17.51
N LEU A 10 -2.57 -28.16 -18.35
CA LEU A 10 -2.56 -27.30 -19.54
C LEU A 10 -3.10 -25.89 -19.26
N TYR A 11 -3.57 -25.63 -18.05
CA TYR A 11 -4.06 -24.32 -17.63
C TYR A 11 -3.13 -23.69 -16.61
N ILE A 12 -3.04 -22.37 -16.67
CA ILE A 12 -2.33 -21.57 -15.68
C ILE A 12 -3.35 -21.09 -14.66
N ASN A 13 -3.06 -21.26 -13.36
CA ASN A 13 -3.90 -20.71 -12.31
C ASN A 13 -3.94 -19.19 -12.43
N ARG A 14 -5.12 -18.60 -12.36
CA ARG A 14 -5.34 -17.18 -12.55
C ARG A 14 -4.63 -16.34 -11.47
N GLU A 15 -4.74 -16.75 -10.21
CA GLU A 15 -4.20 -16.00 -9.08
C GLU A 15 -2.66 -16.13 -9.02
N LEU A 16 -2.12 -17.29 -9.30
CA LEU A 16 -0.67 -17.50 -9.39
C LEU A 16 -0.06 -16.80 -10.61
N SER A 17 -0.79 -16.70 -11.71
CA SER A 17 -0.40 -15.90 -12.88
C SER A 17 -0.33 -14.42 -12.54
N TRP A 18 -1.27 -13.93 -11.72
CA TRP A 18 -1.27 -12.56 -11.25
C TRP A 18 -0.03 -12.28 -10.35
N ILE A 19 0.32 -13.19 -9.45
CA ILE A 19 1.55 -13.09 -8.64
C ILE A 19 2.78 -13.05 -9.56
N ALA A 20 2.82 -13.89 -10.59
CA ALA A 20 3.91 -13.88 -11.57
C ALA A 20 3.99 -12.54 -12.34
N PHE A 21 2.86 -11.87 -12.61
CA PHE A 21 2.83 -10.50 -13.13
C PHE A 21 3.43 -9.52 -12.12
N ASN A 22 2.95 -9.51 -10.87
CA ASN A 22 3.42 -8.57 -9.86
C ASN A 22 4.91 -8.80 -9.49
N ARG A 23 5.39 -10.05 -9.59
CA ARG A 23 6.83 -10.34 -9.50
C ARG A 23 7.64 -9.62 -10.58
N ARG A 24 7.11 -9.46 -11.81
CA ARG A 24 7.78 -8.67 -12.86
C ARG A 24 7.78 -7.18 -12.56
N VAL A 25 6.73 -6.68 -11.88
CA VAL A 25 6.70 -5.29 -11.37
C VAL A 25 7.81 -5.10 -10.33
N LEU A 26 7.92 -6.01 -9.36
CA LEU A 26 9.00 -5.96 -8.36
C LEU A 26 10.39 -6.07 -9.01
N ALA A 27 10.53 -6.89 -10.06
CA ALA A 27 11.80 -7.02 -10.77
C ALA A 27 12.30 -5.69 -11.36
N GLN A 28 11.42 -4.74 -11.70
CA GLN A 28 11.83 -3.40 -12.12
C GLN A 28 12.41 -2.59 -10.95
N ALA A 29 11.86 -2.75 -9.74
CA ALA A 29 12.43 -2.15 -8.53
C ALA A 29 13.80 -2.73 -8.19
N LEU A 30 14.01 -4.02 -8.42
CA LEU A 30 15.25 -4.74 -8.09
C LEU A 30 16.35 -4.59 -9.15
N ASP A 31 16.03 -4.07 -10.34
CA ASP A 31 16.99 -3.90 -11.43
C ASP A 31 17.85 -2.64 -11.19
N GLN A 32 19.13 -2.83 -10.97
CA GLN A 32 20.10 -1.74 -10.75
C GLN A 32 20.25 -0.77 -11.94
N ARG A 33 19.76 -1.13 -13.12
CA ARG A 33 19.73 -0.24 -14.30
C ARG A 33 18.58 0.76 -14.24
N THR A 34 17.57 0.49 -13.44
CA THR A 34 16.43 1.38 -13.20
C THR A 34 16.88 2.55 -12.32
N GLN A 35 16.46 3.77 -12.64
CA GLN A 35 16.76 4.96 -11.84
C GLN A 35 16.23 4.79 -10.39
N LEU A 36 16.95 5.34 -9.42
CA LEU A 36 16.72 5.03 -8.00
C LEU A 36 15.30 5.41 -7.51
N LEU A 37 14.77 6.56 -7.93
CA LEU A 37 13.39 6.93 -7.60
C LEU A 37 12.35 6.11 -8.39
N GLU A 38 12.68 5.64 -9.58
CA GLU A 38 11.84 4.68 -10.29
C GLU A 38 11.81 3.32 -9.58
N GLN A 39 12.94 2.87 -8.99
CA GLN A 39 12.96 1.69 -8.13
C GLN A 39 12.01 1.86 -6.94
N ALA A 40 12.01 3.04 -6.28
CA ALA A 40 11.07 3.37 -5.22
C ALA A 40 9.61 3.30 -5.72
N LYS A 41 9.34 3.87 -6.89
CA LYS A 41 8.02 3.86 -7.53
C LYS A 41 7.56 2.44 -7.84
N PHE A 42 8.39 1.60 -8.47
CA PHE A 42 8.02 0.21 -8.75
C PHE A 42 7.82 -0.62 -7.49
N SER A 43 8.59 -0.36 -6.43
CA SER A 43 8.36 -0.97 -5.11
C SER A 43 7.00 -0.56 -4.54
N ALA A 44 6.63 0.72 -4.65
CA ALA A 44 5.31 1.21 -4.23
C ALA A 44 4.17 0.60 -5.05
N ILE A 45 4.33 0.51 -6.39
CA ILE A 45 3.36 -0.15 -7.28
C ILE A 45 3.17 -1.62 -6.90
N PHE A 46 4.25 -2.35 -6.60
CA PHE A 46 4.17 -3.74 -6.16
C PHE A 46 3.33 -3.88 -4.89
N SER A 47 3.53 -3.01 -3.88
CA SER A 47 2.76 -3.01 -2.64
C SER A 47 1.29 -2.66 -2.86
N ASN A 48 1.01 -1.60 -3.63
CA ASN A 48 -0.36 -1.19 -3.95
C ASN A 48 -1.14 -2.28 -4.72
N ASN A 49 -0.48 -2.93 -5.67
CA ASN A 49 -1.06 -4.06 -6.39
C ASN A 49 -1.39 -5.23 -5.44
N LEU A 50 -0.50 -5.52 -4.46
CA LEU A 50 -0.76 -6.56 -3.46
C LEU A 50 -1.96 -6.22 -2.58
N ASP A 51 -2.12 -4.96 -2.17
CA ASP A 51 -3.26 -4.52 -1.39
C ASP A 51 -4.57 -4.84 -2.12
N GLU A 52 -4.66 -4.45 -3.39
CA GLU A 52 -5.84 -4.74 -4.23
C GLU A 52 -6.06 -6.25 -4.40
N PHE A 53 -4.99 -7.02 -4.61
CA PHE A 53 -5.05 -8.48 -4.75
C PHE A 53 -5.61 -9.14 -3.48
N PHE A 54 -5.17 -8.71 -2.31
CA PHE A 54 -5.70 -9.21 -1.04
C PHE A 54 -7.15 -8.79 -0.83
N MET A 55 -7.46 -7.51 -1.09
CA MET A 55 -8.81 -6.97 -0.91
C MET A 55 -9.88 -7.64 -1.76
N VAL A 56 -9.51 -8.16 -2.93
CA VAL A 56 -10.47 -8.71 -3.91
C VAL A 56 -10.28 -10.22 -4.10
N ARG A 57 -9.06 -10.66 -4.45
CA ARG A 57 -8.82 -12.06 -4.85
C ARG A 57 -8.66 -13.01 -3.69
N VAL A 58 -7.78 -12.65 -2.75
CA VAL A 58 -7.58 -13.45 -1.53
C VAL A 58 -8.85 -13.47 -0.71
N ALA A 59 -9.52 -12.31 -0.56
CA ALA A 59 -10.82 -12.20 0.11
C ALA A 59 -11.87 -13.17 -0.49
N SER A 60 -12.00 -13.19 -1.82
CA SER A 60 -12.94 -14.11 -2.50
C SER A 60 -12.60 -15.58 -2.26
N LEU A 61 -11.31 -15.97 -2.28
CA LEU A 61 -10.90 -17.35 -1.99
C LEU A 61 -11.17 -17.72 -0.53
N LYS A 62 -10.94 -16.81 0.43
CA LYS A 62 -11.25 -17.02 1.85
C LYS A 62 -12.74 -17.24 2.07
N SER A 63 -13.58 -16.38 1.50
CA SER A 63 -15.04 -16.54 1.57
C SER A 63 -15.51 -17.89 1.00
N GLN A 64 -14.86 -18.40 -0.06
CA GLN A 64 -15.17 -19.74 -0.58
C GLN A 64 -14.79 -20.86 0.42
N VAL A 65 -13.63 -20.74 1.07
CA VAL A 65 -13.19 -21.69 2.09
C VAL A 65 -14.15 -21.68 3.31
N GLU A 66 -14.56 -20.52 3.76
CA GLU A 66 -15.50 -20.34 4.88
C GLU A 66 -16.90 -20.91 4.56
N ALA A 67 -17.32 -20.74 3.30
CA ALA A 67 -18.58 -21.33 2.81
C ALA A 67 -18.48 -22.86 2.54
N GLY A 68 -17.33 -23.49 2.79
CA GLY A 68 -17.12 -24.92 2.54
C GLY A 68 -17.11 -25.29 1.06
N ILE A 69 -16.78 -24.34 0.18
CA ILE A 69 -16.75 -24.59 -1.28
C ILE A 69 -15.40 -25.17 -1.67
N ASP A 70 -15.39 -26.45 -2.05
CA ASP A 70 -14.19 -27.17 -2.54
C ASP A 70 -14.13 -27.28 -4.08
N LYS A 71 -14.88 -26.44 -4.79
CA LYS A 71 -14.88 -26.44 -6.26
C LYS A 71 -13.48 -26.12 -6.77
N ARG A 72 -12.90 -27.07 -7.50
CA ARG A 72 -11.57 -26.90 -8.11
C ARG A 72 -11.61 -25.92 -9.27
N SER A 73 -10.57 -25.09 -9.35
CA SER A 73 -10.28 -24.24 -10.51
C SER A 73 -9.91 -25.13 -11.73
N VAL A 74 -9.80 -24.51 -12.90
CA VAL A 74 -9.51 -25.23 -14.16
C VAL A 74 -8.15 -25.95 -14.17
N ASP A 75 -7.21 -25.46 -13.38
CA ASP A 75 -5.87 -26.06 -13.15
C ASP A 75 -5.88 -27.15 -12.06
N GLY A 76 -7.02 -27.38 -11.40
CA GLY A 76 -7.25 -28.46 -10.44
C GLY A 76 -7.06 -28.12 -8.97
N LEU A 77 -6.70 -26.86 -8.61
CA LEU A 77 -6.53 -26.45 -7.22
C LEU A 77 -7.87 -26.07 -6.55
N THR A 78 -8.04 -26.49 -5.30
CA THR A 78 -9.13 -26.00 -4.42
C THR A 78 -8.83 -24.57 -3.95
N PRO A 79 -9.83 -23.81 -3.45
CA PRO A 79 -9.58 -22.47 -2.88
C PRO A 79 -8.51 -22.49 -1.76
N ARG A 80 -8.52 -23.49 -0.89
CA ARG A 80 -7.53 -23.65 0.19
C ARG A 80 -6.13 -23.93 -0.35
N GLU A 81 -5.99 -24.79 -1.35
CA GLU A 81 -4.71 -25.05 -2.02
C GLU A 81 -4.18 -23.80 -2.72
N GLN A 82 -5.06 -22.98 -3.33
CA GLN A 82 -4.67 -21.71 -3.93
C GLN A 82 -4.17 -20.73 -2.90
N LEU A 83 -4.85 -20.54 -1.75
CA LEU A 83 -4.40 -19.66 -0.68
C LEU A 83 -3.02 -20.08 -0.13
N HIS A 84 -2.80 -21.37 0.05
CA HIS A 84 -1.51 -21.91 0.48
C HIS A 84 -0.39 -21.57 -0.52
N GLU A 85 -0.64 -21.78 -1.81
CA GLU A 85 0.34 -21.50 -2.87
C GLU A 85 0.62 -20.01 -3.03
N ILE A 86 -0.41 -19.17 -2.90
CA ILE A 86 -0.30 -17.69 -2.85
C ILE A 86 0.65 -17.28 -1.73
N ARG A 87 0.44 -17.77 -0.51
CA ARG A 87 1.28 -17.46 0.65
C ARG A 87 2.75 -17.86 0.43
N ASN A 88 2.97 -19.06 -0.07
CA ASN A 88 4.31 -19.57 -0.34
C ASN A 88 5.08 -18.69 -1.33
N GLN A 89 4.42 -18.29 -2.43
CA GLN A 89 5.07 -17.47 -3.46
C GLN A 89 5.27 -16.03 -3.01
N LEU A 90 4.35 -15.46 -2.22
CA LEU A 90 4.45 -14.08 -1.76
C LEU A 90 5.52 -13.87 -0.70
N SER A 91 5.77 -14.85 0.18
CA SER A 91 6.73 -14.71 1.27
C SER A 91 8.13 -14.31 0.76
N ALA A 92 8.62 -14.96 -0.29
CA ALA A 92 9.92 -14.66 -0.88
C ALA A 92 9.96 -13.27 -1.57
N LEU A 93 8.85 -12.84 -2.17
CA LEU A 93 8.75 -11.53 -2.85
C LEU A 93 8.73 -10.39 -1.83
N LEU A 94 7.98 -10.55 -0.74
CA LEU A 94 7.94 -9.58 0.35
C LEU A 94 9.32 -9.43 1.00
N GLU A 95 10.00 -10.53 1.28
CA GLU A 95 11.36 -10.49 1.82
C GLU A 95 12.34 -9.80 0.87
N ALA A 96 12.27 -10.08 -0.44
CA ALA A 96 13.11 -9.45 -1.44
C ALA A 96 12.87 -7.93 -1.52
N GLN A 97 11.61 -7.49 -1.46
CA GLN A 97 11.24 -6.07 -1.44
C GLN A 97 11.82 -5.37 -0.21
N GLN A 98 11.65 -5.96 0.98
CA GLN A 98 12.15 -5.37 2.23
C GLN A 98 13.67 -5.27 2.25
N LYS A 99 14.37 -6.33 1.84
CA LYS A 99 15.84 -6.33 1.72
C LYS A 99 16.32 -5.25 0.75
N HIS A 100 15.64 -5.10 -0.38
CA HIS A 100 15.98 -4.07 -1.36
C HIS A 100 15.80 -2.66 -0.77
N TYR A 101 14.67 -2.39 -0.11
CA TYR A 101 14.42 -1.11 0.53
C TYR A 101 15.51 -0.77 1.57
N LEU A 102 15.78 -1.70 2.49
CA LEU A 102 16.69 -1.46 3.62
C LEU A 102 18.16 -1.35 3.19
N ASN A 103 18.60 -2.20 2.27
CA ASN A 103 20.01 -2.39 1.97
C ASN A 103 20.46 -1.70 0.69
N HIS A 104 19.55 -1.27 -0.16
CA HIS A 104 19.89 -0.66 -1.45
C HIS A 104 19.22 0.69 -1.66
N LEU A 105 17.88 0.74 -1.64
CA LEU A 105 17.14 1.96 -1.97
C LEU A 105 17.42 3.09 -0.96
N ARG A 106 17.24 2.82 0.34
CA ARG A 106 17.47 3.82 1.39
C ARG A 106 18.92 4.28 1.42
N VAL A 107 19.85 3.34 1.35
CA VAL A 107 21.30 3.63 1.35
C VAL A 107 21.70 4.42 0.10
N GLY A 108 21.23 4.02 -1.09
CA GLY A 108 21.54 4.72 -2.33
C GLY A 108 20.98 6.15 -2.38
N LEU A 109 19.87 6.42 -1.71
CA LEU A 109 19.31 7.77 -1.61
C LEU A 109 20.22 8.72 -0.82
N GLU A 110 20.99 8.23 0.15
CA GLU A 110 21.94 9.02 0.94
C GLU A 110 23.04 9.62 0.07
N ASP A 111 23.49 8.94 -0.98
CA ASP A 111 24.49 9.44 -1.95
C ASP A 111 24.00 10.70 -2.69
N TYR A 112 22.68 10.88 -2.75
CA TYR A 112 22.02 12.04 -3.37
C TYR A 112 21.49 13.04 -2.34
N GLY A 113 21.93 12.93 -1.09
CA GLY A 113 21.53 13.84 -0.02
C GLY A 113 20.10 13.63 0.49
N VAL A 114 19.49 12.49 0.25
CA VAL A 114 18.15 12.14 0.76
C VAL A 114 18.30 11.14 1.91
N PHE A 115 17.98 11.58 3.12
CA PHE A 115 18.11 10.79 4.33
C PHE A 115 16.74 10.44 4.90
N LEU A 116 16.43 9.15 4.94
CA LEU A 116 15.25 8.59 5.59
C LEU A 116 15.70 7.96 6.92
N PHE A 117 15.78 8.77 7.96
CA PHE A 117 16.25 8.36 9.27
C PHE A 117 15.20 7.59 10.07
N ASN A 118 15.63 6.65 10.87
CA ASN A 118 14.84 6.20 12.01
C ASN A 118 14.92 7.28 13.10
N TYR A 119 13.90 7.38 13.96
CA TYR A 119 13.84 8.38 15.03
C TYR A 119 15.10 8.37 15.92
N GLU A 120 15.64 7.20 16.23
CA GLU A 120 16.84 7.03 17.05
C GLU A 120 18.12 7.58 16.39
N GLN A 121 18.13 7.73 15.07
CA GLN A 121 19.27 8.28 14.31
C GLN A 121 19.28 9.81 14.27
N LEU A 122 18.21 10.45 14.72
CA LEU A 122 18.10 11.91 14.75
C LEU A 122 19.09 12.50 15.77
N ASN A 123 19.73 13.61 15.40
CA ASN A 123 20.51 14.40 16.37
C ASN A 123 19.56 15.16 17.32
N ASP A 124 20.11 15.77 18.37
CA ASP A 124 19.31 16.40 19.42
C ASP A 124 18.44 17.54 18.85
N ALA A 125 18.98 18.40 17.97
CA ALA A 125 18.21 19.50 17.37
C ALA A 125 17.08 19.01 16.45
N GLN A 126 17.30 17.94 15.70
CA GLN A 126 16.29 17.30 14.88
C GLN A 126 15.21 16.65 15.74
N ARG A 127 15.60 16.00 16.82
CA ARG A 127 14.67 15.35 17.77
C ARG A 127 13.80 16.40 18.46
N ASP A 128 14.39 17.47 18.99
CA ASP A 128 13.65 18.57 19.62
C ASP A 128 12.62 19.18 18.65
N TRP A 129 12.99 19.34 17.38
CA TRP A 129 12.08 19.86 16.36
C TRP A 129 10.94 18.88 16.07
N VAL A 130 11.25 17.59 15.92
CA VAL A 130 10.25 16.54 15.63
C VAL A 130 9.28 16.40 16.80
N ASP A 131 9.74 16.45 18.03
CA ASP A 131 8.91 16.37 19.24
C ASP A 131 8.01 17.60 19.40
N ASN A 132 8.51 18.79 19.07
CA ASN A 132 7.66 19.98 19.00
C ASN A 132 6.63 19.87 17.87
N PHE A 133 7.01 19.36 16.70
CA PHE A 133 6.09 19.11 15.61
C PHE A 133 5.04 18.06 15.99
N PHE A 134 5.42 17.02 16.74
CA PHE A 134 4.47 16.06 17.30
C PHE A 134 3.42 16.77 18.15
N GLN A 135 3.82 17.59 19.11
CA GLN A 135 2.89 18.27 20.02
C GLN A 135 1.96 19.24 19.31
N THR A 136 2.46 19.96 18.31
CA THR A 136 1.71 21.05 17.66
C THR A 136 0.86 20.58 16.47
N ALA A 137 1.30 19.60 15.73
CA ALA A 137 0.66 19.19 14.47
C ALA A 137 0.12 17.74 14.49
N ILE A 138 0.81 16.79 15.16
CA ILE A 138 0.42 15.38 15.12
C ILE A 138 -0.53 15.05 16.27
N PHE A 139 -0.17 15.41 17.50
CA PHE A 139 -0.96 15.11 18.70
C PHE A 139 -2.43 15.53 18.60
N PRO A 140 -2.80 16.73 18.10
CA PRO A 140 -4.19 17.16 18.02
C PRO A 140 -5.08 16.34 17.10
N VAL A 141 -4.49 15.57 16.17
CA VAL A 141 -5.24 14.73 15.19
C VAL A 141 -5.24 13.25 15.54
N LEU A 142 -4.56 12.87 16.64
CA LEU A 142 -4.53 11.49 17.10
C LEU A 142 -5.73 11.16 17.99
N THR A 143 -6.20 9.91 17.86
CA THR A 143 -7.24 9.35 18.73
C THR A 143 -6.72 8.00 19.26
N PRO A 144 -6.02 8.00 20.40
CA PRO A 144 -5.60 6.76 21.06
C PRO A 144 -6.81 6.01 21.59
N LEU A 145 -6.82 4.68 21.46
CA LEU A 145 -7.88 3.80 21.92
C LEU A 145 -7.25 2.66 22.72
N ALA A 146 -7.52 2.59 24.02
CA ALA A 146 -7.15 1.44 24.83
C ALA A 146 -8.07 0.26 24.50
N VAL A 147 -7.51 -0.94 24.47
CA VAL A 147 -8.25 -2.20 24.32
C VAL A 147 -8.59 -2.69 25.72
N ASP A 148 -9.86 -2.54 26.09
CA ASP A 148 -10.39 -3.03 27.35
C ASP A 148 -11.02 -4.43 27.12
N PRO A 149 -10.69 -5.44 27.94
CA PRO A 149 -11.32 -6.77 27.86
C PRO A 149 -12.86 -6.74 27.96
N ALA A 150 -13.44 -5.69 28.54
CA ALA A 150 -14.88 -5.50 28.65
C ALA A 150 -15.53 -4.92 27.39
N HIS A 151 -14.74 -4.43 26.44
CA HIS A 151 -15.23 -3.83 25.20
C HIS A 151 -14.67 -4.55 23.96
N PRO A 152 -15.43 -4.59 22.84
CA PRO A 152 -14.94 -5.14 21.60
C PRO A 152 -13.65 -4.43 21.13
N PHE A 153 -12.76 -5.18 20.51
CA PHE A 153 -11.55 -4.62 19.90
C PHE A 153 -11.89 -3.45 18.97
N PRO A 154 -11.19 -2.30 19.06
CA PRO A 154 -11.49 -1.13 18.26
C PRO A 154 -11.39 -1.43 16.76
N PHE A 155 -12.37 -0.96 15.98
CA PHE A 155 -12.35 -1.13 14.54
C PHE A 155 -11.08 -0.55 13.91
N VAL A 156 -10.35 -1.38 13.15
CA VAL A 156 -9.18 -0.99 12.38
C VAL A 156 -9.57 -0.79 10.94
N SER A 157 -9.40 0.42 10.42
CA SER A 157 -9.76 0.76 9.03
C SER A 157 -8.84 0.07 8.03
N ASN A 158 -9.39 -0.27 6.85
CA ASN A 158 -8.65 -0.89 5.76
C ASN A 158 -7.40 -0.08 5.38
N LEU A 159 -6.30 -0.78 5.12
CA LEU A 159 -4.99 -0.27 4.72
C LEU A 159 -4.37 0.74 5.70
N SER A 160 -4.92 0.86 6.92
CA SER A 160 -4.35 1.78 7.90
C SER A 160 -3.15 1.18 8.62
N LEU A 161 -2.09 1.99 8.72
CA LEU A 161 -0.97 1.74 9.61
C LEU A 161 -1.32 2.17 11.01
N ASN A 162 -0.93 1.38 11.99
CA ASN A 162 -1.24 1.59 13.40
C ASN A 162 -0.03 1.29 14.27
N VAL A 163 0.02 1.96 15.42
CA VAL A 163 0.91 1.63 16.53
C VAL A 163 0.11 0.85 17.57
N ALA A 164 0.55 -0.34 17.89
CA ALA A 164 0.12 -1.10 19.06
C ALA A 164 1.05 -0.75 20.23
N ALA A 165 0.55 -0.03 21.20
CA ALA A 165 1.29 0.33 22.39
C ALA A 165 0.91 -0.61 23.53
N LEU A 166 1.90 -1.23 24.15
CA LEU A 166 1.71 -2.01 25.34
C LEU A 166 1.89 -1.09 26.54
N ILE A 167 0.79 -0.80 27.23
CA ILE A 167 0.74 0.13 28.35
C ILE A 167 0.50 -0.62 29.67
N HIS A 168 1.12 -0.15 30.71
CA HIS A 168 0.95 -0.67 32.06
C HIS A 168 0.53 0.45 33.00
N ASP A 169 -0.56 0.23 33.70
CA ASP A 169 -1.03 1.14 34.74
C ASP A 169 -0.31 0.81 36.07
N PRO A 170 0.55 1.71 36.57
CA PRO A 170 1.30 1.46 37.80
C PRO A 170 0.43 1.42 39.06
N GLU A 171 -0.80 1.98 39.04
CA GLU A 171 -1.70 1.98 40.19
C GLU A 171 -2.50 0.69 40.29
N SER A 172 -3.08 0.19 39.20
CA SER A 172 -3.85 -1.03 39.16
C SER A 172 -3.01 -2.28 38.88
N GLY A 173 -1.79 -2.12 38.34
CA GLY A 173 -0.97 -3.22 37.87
C GLY A 173 -1.48 -3.87 36.57
N GLN A 174 -2.46 -3.28 35.91
CA GLN A 174 -3.05 -3.82 34.70
C GLN A 174 -2.18 -3.51 33.48
N ARG A 175 -1.96 -4.54 32.66
CA ARG A 175 -1.29 -4.46 31.35
C ARG A 175 -2.34 -4.48 30.26
N GLN A 176 -2.31 -3.50 29.36
CA GLN A 176 -3.32 -3.32 28.32
C GLN A 176 -2.65 -3.01 26.98
N LEU A 177 -3.30 -3.43 25.90
CA LEU A 177 -2.95 -2.99 24.55
C LEU A 177 -3.70 -1.70 24.25
N ALA A 178 -2.98 -0.71 23.72
CA ALA A 178 -3.59 0.50 23.19
C ALA A 178 -3.24 0.63 21.70
N ARG A 179 -4.17 1.15 20.93
CA ARG A 179 -4.02 1.36 19.52
C ARG A 179 -3.98 2.85 19.20
N VAL A 180 -3.00 3.27 18.41
CA VAL A 180 -2.93 4.61 17.83
C VAL A 180 -2.87 4.50 16.31
N LYS A 181 -3.86 5.05 15.61
CA LYS A 181 -3.86 5.07 14.15
C LYS A 181 -2.91 6.13 13.64
N VAL A 182 -2.05 5.79 12.68
CA VAL A 182 -1.19 6.74 11.96
C VAL A 182 -2.05 7.53 10.97
N PRO A 183 -2.08 8.87 11.04
CA PRO A 183 -2.99 9.72 10.27
C PRO A 183 -2.48 10.02 8.84
N GLN A 184 -2.11 9.00 8.07
CA GLN A 184 -1.50 9.10 6.72
C GLN A 184 -2.34 9.88 5.69
N LYS A 185 -3.65 10.02 5.91
CA LYS A 185 -4.53 10.82 5.04
C LYS A 185 -4.50 12.32 5.33
N ILE A 186 -3.95 12.71 6.48
CA ILE A 186 -3.90 14.09 6.97
C ILE A 186 -2.46 14.62 6.91
N LEU A 187 -1.50 13.77 7.26
CA LEU A 187 -0.09 14.09 7.31
C LEU A 187 0.70 13.18 6.36
N PRO A 188 1.82 13.68 5.78
CA PRO A 188 2.68 12.84 4.96
C PRO A 188 3.32 11.73 5.80
N ARG A 189 3.53 10.54 5.18
CA ARG A 189 4.18 9.40 5.83
C ARG A 189 5.59 9.73 6.32
N PHE A 190 6.33 10.48 5.52
CA PHE A 190 7.68 10.92 5.85
C PHE A 190 7.63 12.39 6.30
N VAL A 191 7.83 12.60 7.60
CA VAL A 191 7.88 13.94 8.20
C VAL A 191 9.20 14.60 7.82
N SER A 192 9.15 15.62 6.97
CA SER A 192 10.34 16.35 6.54
C SER A 192 10.90 17.20 7.68
N ILE A 193 12.19 17.10 7.92
CA ILE A 193 12.94 17.84 8.94
C ILE A 193 13.68 19.00 8.25
N PRO A 194 13.70 20.22 8.81
CA PRO A 194 14.47 21.33 8.27
C PRO A 194 15.94 20.97 8.10
N ILE A 195 16.47 21.23 6.91
CA ILE A 195 17.84 20.84 6.54
C ILE A 195 18.91 21.55 7.36
N GLU A 196 18.58 22.73 7.89
CA GLU A 196 19.44 23.55 8.75
C GLU A 196 19.79 22.84 10.07
N LEU A 197 18.98 21.88 10.49
CA LEU A 197 19.18 21.09 11.71
C LEU A 197 20.13 19.90 11.50
N SER A 198 20.62 19.69 10.27
CA SER A 198 21.51 18.58 9.97
C SER A 198 22.98 18.81 10.36
N GLY A 199 23.32 20.00 10.85
CA GLY A 199 24.66 20.40 11.26
C GLY A 199 25.47 21.10 10.15
N PRO A 200 26.56 21.76 10.50
CA PRO A 200 27.29 22.68 9.61
C PRO A 200 28.00 21.98 8.44
N ASP A 201 28.39 20.72 8.60
CA ASP A 201 29.12 19.96 7.59
C ASP A 201 28.22 19.10 6.69
N ALA A 202 26.95 18.94 7.08
CA ALA A 202 25.97 18.17 6.33
C ALA A 202 25.30 19.06 5.26
N LYS A 203 25.16 18.53 4.04
CA LYS A 203 24.44 19.19 2.94
C LYS A 203 23.31 18.29 2.45
N PRO A 204 22.33 17.95 3.31
CA PRO A 204 21.20 17.16 2.86
C PRO A 204 20.35 17.98 1.89
N LEU A 205 19.78 17.31 0.91
CA LEU A 205 18.73 17.87 0.06
C LEU A 205 17.35 17.66 0.71
N HIS A 206 17.20 16.53 1.39
CA HIS A 206 15.97 16.16 2.09
C HIS A 206 16.30 15.23 3.27
N THR A 207 15.71 15.53 4.41
CA THR A 207 15.80 14.69 5.61
C THR A 207 14.39 14.44 6.11
N ALA A 208 14.07 13.19 6.41
CA ALA A 208 12.74 12.83 6.90
C ALA A 208 12.80 11.64 7.87
N VAL A 209 11.75 11.55 8.70
CA VAL A 209 11.51 10.45 9.65
C VAL A 209 10.11 9.89 9.45
N PRO A 210 9.89 8.56 9.54
CA PRO A 210 8.56 7.97 9.42
C PRO A 210 7.60 8.46 10.52
N LEU A 211 6.40 8.86 10.12
CA LEU A 211 5.36 9.41 11.00
C LEU A 211 5.01 8.46 12.16
N GLU A 212 4.95 7.15 11.88
CA GLU A 212 4.67 6.14 12.89
C GLU A 212 5.75 6.08 13.98
N GLN A 213 7.01 6.32 13.62
CA GLN A 213 8.10 6.37 14.62
C GLN A 213 7.99 7.64 15.47
N VAL A 214 7.67 8.78 14.88
CA VAL A 214 7.41 10.01 15.65
C VAL A 214 6.30 9.79 16.67
N ILE A 215 5.23 9.11 16.30
CA ILE A 215 4.12 8.76 17.21
C ILE A 215 4.61 7.79 18.29
N ALA A 216 5.33 6.75 17.91
CA ALA A 216 5.79 5.70 18.81
C ALA A 216 6.71 6.23 19.92
N PHE A 217 7.63 7.12 19.59
CA PHE A 217 8.55 7.71 20.57
C PHE A 217 7.91 8.79 21.46
N ASN A 218 6.69 9.26 21.11
CA ASN A 218 5.92 10.23 21.88
C ASN A 218 4.67 9.64 22.57
N LEU A 219 4.57 8.32 22.69
CA LEU A 219 3.40 7.63 23.28
C LEU A 219 3.13 8.04 24.73
N SER A 220 4.15 8.40 25.51
CA SER A 220 3.99 8.87 26.90
C SER A 220 3.10 10.13 27.03
N LEU A 221 3.09 10.98 26.00
CA LEU A 221 2.19 12.13 25.94
C LEU A 221 0.73 11.76 25.65
N LEU A 222 0.51 10.62 24.98
CA LEU A 222 -0.83 10.12 24.66
C LEU A 222 -1.46 9.32 25.82
N PHE A 223 -0.63 8.77 26.70
CA PHE A 223 -1.08 7.92 27.82
C PHE A 223 -0.49 8.43 29.15
N PRO A 224 -0.94 9.62 29.62
CA PRO A 224 -0.42 10.22 30.85
C PRO A 224 -0.72 9.30 32.07
N GLY A 225 0.30 9.12 32.91
CA GLY A 225 0.21 8.24 34.09
C GLY A 225 0.46 6.76 33.82
N MET A 226 0.50 6.32 32.55
CA MET A 226 0.83 4.95 32.18
C MET A 226 2.33 4.80 31.89
N SER A 227 2.88 3.62 32.11
CA SER A 227 4.21 3.27 31.60
C SER A 227 4.09 2.55 30.26
N ILE A 228 4.94 2.89 29.30
CA ILE A 228 5.00 2.25 27.99
C ILE A 228 6.02 1.11 28.07
N GLU A 229 5.55 -0.14 27.95
CA GLU A 229 6.41 -1.33 27.95
C GLU A 229 7.00 -1.63 26.58
N GLY A 230 6.27 -1.26 25.50
CA GLY A 230 6.72 -1.46 24.13
C GLY A 230 5.74 -0.86 23.13
N HIS A 231 6.21 -0.74 21.88
CA HIS A 231 5.38 -0.32 20.77
C HIS A 231 5.70 -1.16 19.54
N TYR A 232 4.70 -1.49 18.75
CA TYR A 232 4.82 -2.35 17.58
C TYR A 232 3.93 -1.82 16.46
N PHE A 233 4.38 -1.96 15.22
CA PHE A 233 3.62 -1.49 14.07
C PHE A 233 2.83 -2.63 13.46
N PHE A 234 1.58 -2.33 13.10
CA PHE A 234 0.74 -3.28 12.38
C PHE A 234 -0.12 -2.60 11.34
N ARG A 235 -0.48 -3.34 10.31
CA ARG A 235 -1.31 -2.88 9.20
C ARG A 235 -2.32 -3.96 8.84
N VAL A 236 -3.53 -3.55 8.45
CA VAL A 236 -4.64 -4.45 8.17
C VAL A 236 -5.12 -4.24 6.75
N THR A 237 -5.31 -5.33 6.01
CA THR A 237 -6.04 -5.32 4.74
C THR A 237 -7.38 -6.01 4.94
N ARG A 238 -8.46 -5.40 4.46
CA ARG A 238 -9.83 -5.92 4.58
C ARG A 238 -10.40 -6.26 3.22
N ASP A 239 -11.37 -7.16 3.22
CA ASP A 239 -12.19 -7.44 2.05
C ASP A 239 -12.87 -6.14 1.56
N ALA A 240 -12.72 -5.85 0.26
CA ALA A 240 -13.37 -4.72 -0.39
C ALA A 240 -14.74 -5.10 -0.96
N ASP A 241 -14.99 -6.39 -1.17
CA ASP A 241 -16.19 -6.90 -1.80
C ASP A 241 -17.30 -7.07 -0.76
N LEU A 242 -18.01 -5.99 -0.51
CA LEU A 242 -19.26 -6.01 0.22
C LEU A 242 -20.36 -6.56 -0.71
N GLU A 243 -20.20 -7.79 -1.21
CA GLU A 243 -21.31 -8.46 -1.85
C GLU A 243 -22.46 -8.56 -0.85
N LEU A 244 -23.59 -7.96 -1.23
CA LEU A 244 -24.91 -8.34 -0.74
C LEU A 244 -25.16 -9.78 -1.23
N ARG A 245 -24.44 -10.76 -0.61
CA ARG A 245 -24.76 -12.17 -0.85
C ARG A 245 -26.09 -12.44 -0.22
N ASP A 246 -27.03 -12.78 -1.10
CA ASP A 246 -28.34 -13.38 -0.84
C ASP A 246 -29.37 -12.50 -0.15
N LEU A 247 -30.05 -11.73 -0.99
CA LEU A 247 -31.42 -11.27 -0.76
C LEU A 247 -32.47 -12.43 -0.85
N GLU A 248 -32.06 -13.67 -0.67
CA GLU A 248 -32.93 -14.84 -0.50
C GLU A 248 -33.20 -15.15 0.97
N ALA A 249 -32.92 -14.20 1.86
CA ALA A 249 -33.34 -14.36 3.25
C ALA A 249 -34.83 -14.03 3.39
N ASP A 250 -35.59 -14.89 4.03
CA ASP A 250 -37.00 -14.73 4.37
C ASP A 250 -37.34 -13.44 5.18
N ASP A 251 -36.30 -12.69 5.57
CA ASP A 251 -36.41 -11.38 6.21
C ASP A 251 -35.41 -10.37 5.63
N LEU A 252 -35.85 -9.68 4.58
CA LEU A 252 -35.14 -8.61 3.88
C LEU A 252 -34.64 -7.50 4.83
N MET A 253 -35.38 -7.21 5.91
CA MET A 253 -35.03 -6.18 6.90
C MET A 253 -33.79 -6.58 7.70
N ILE A 254 -33.71 -7.82 8.16
CA ILE A 254 -32.54 -8.35 8.91
C ILE A 254 -31.31 -8.41 7.98
N ALA A 255 -31.49 -8.84 6.73
CA ALA A 255 -30.40 -8.89 5.76
C ALA A 255 -29.87 -7.48 5.42
N ILE A 256 -30.75 -6.47 5.27
CA ILE A 256 -30.38 -5.06 5.06
C ILE A 256 -29.66 -4.49 6.30
N GLU A 257 -30.19 -4.75 7.49
CA GLU A 257 -29.57 -4.28 8.75
C GLU A 257 -28.18 -4.88 8.94
N GLN A 258 -28.02 -6.18 8.72
CA GLN A 258 -26.71 -6.86 8.77
C GLN A 258 -25.76 -6.35 7.67
N GLY A 259 -26.26 -6.13 6.45
CA GLY A 259 -25.50 -5.55 5.35
C GLY A 259 -25.05 -4.10 5.63
N LEU A 260 -25.92 -3.29 6.23
CA LEU A 260 -25.59 -1.93 6.66
C LEU A 260 -24.59 -1.92 7.83
N ARG A 261 -24.71 -2.89 8.75
CA ARG A 261 -23.77 -3.07 9.85
C ARG A 261 -22.40 -3.52 9.36
N LYS A 262 -22.33 -4.49 8.43
CA LYS A 262 -21.10 -4.91 7.74
C LYS A 262 -20.48 -3.76 6.94
N ARG A 263 -21.29 -2.94 6.24
CA ARG A 263 -20.81 -1.72 5.57
C ARG A 263 -20.22 -0.69 6.51
N ARG A 264 -20.77 -0.51 7.71
CA ARG A 264 -20.22 0.40 8.73
C ARG A 264 -18.95 -0.13 9.37
N MET A 265 -18.81 -1.45 9.48
CA MET A 265 -17.67 -2.11 10.12
C MET A 265 -16.55 -2.46 9.12
N GLY A 266 -16.74 -2.24 7.79
CA GLY A 266 -15.81 -2.70 6.76
C GLY A 266 -15.82 -4.22 6.61
N GLY A 267 -15.22 -4.75 5.53
CA GLY A 267 -15.09 -6.19 5.29
C GLY A 267 -14.23 -6.92 6.34
N GLU A 268 -14.22 -8.23 6.29
CA GLU A 268 -13.37 -9.07 7.15
C GLU A 268 -11.89 -8.80 6.93
N VAL A 269 -11.07 -9.06 7.96
CA VAL A 269 -9.62 -8.92 7.82
C VAL A 269 -9.10 -10.10 7.00
N VAL A 270 -8.45 -9.79 5.89
CA VAL A 270 -7.87 -10.81 4.98
C VAL A 270 -6.34 -10.87 5.07
N ARG A 271 -5.72 -9.86 5.68
CA ARG A 271 -4.29 -9.85 5.98
C ARG A 271 -4.00 -8.95 7.18
N LEU A 272 -3.22 -9.48 8.12
CA LEU A 272 -2.60 -8.74 9.21
C LEU A 272 -1.09 -8.72 8.98
N GLU A 273 -0.53 -7.55 8.75
CA GLU A 273 0.91 -7.32 8.68
C GLU A 273 1.40 -6.78 10.03
N VAL A 274 2.46 -7.37 10.57
CA VAL A 274 3.09 -6.92 11.82
C VAL A 274 4.59 -6.74 11.61
N ALA A 275 5.20 -5.80 12.34
CA ALA A 275 6.64 -5.66 12.38
C ALA A 275 7.30 -6.96 12.86
N GLY A 276 8.45 -7.31 12.29
CA GLY A 276 9.11 -8.61 12.55
C GLY A 276 9.53 -8.85 13.99
N ASP A 277 9.75 -7.78 14.75
CA ASP A 277 10.11 -7.76 16.17
C ASP A 277 8.91 -7.81 17.13
N THR A 278 7.67 -7.86 16.61
CA THR A 278 6.46 -7.91 17.43
C THR A 278 6.43 -9.21 18.24
N PRO A 279 6.34 -9.15 19.58
CA PRO A 279 6.25 -10.33 20.45
C PRO A 279 5.00 -11.16 20.19
N GLN A 280 5.09 -12.45 20.49
CA GLN A 280 4.01 -13.39 20.22
C GLN A 280 2.73 -13.08 21.00
N ASP A 281 2.84 -12.65 22.25
CA ASP A 281 1.69 -12.24 23.08
C ASP A 281 0.93 -11.05 22.49
N VAL A 282 1.64 -10.06 21.93
CA VAL A 282 1.01 -8.91 21.25
C VAL A 282 0.33 -9.36 19.96
N ILE A 283 0.97 -10.27 19.20
CA ILE A 283 0.37 -10.83 17.97
C ILE A 283 -0.93 -11.57 18.30
N GLU A 284 -0.93 -12.39 19.33
CA GLU A 284 -2.12 -13.13 19.79
C GLU A 284 -3.24 -12.16 20.16
N MET A 285 -2.94 -11.08 20.92
CA MET A 285 -3.94 -10.05 21.23
C MET A 285 -4.52 -9.38 19.98
N LEU A 286 -3.68 -9.10 18.96
CA LEU A 286 -4.13 -8.50 17.69
C LEU A 286 -4.98 -9.49 16.88
N MET A 287 -4.57 -10.76 16.80
CA MET A 287 -5.28 -11.80 16.07
C MET A 287 -6.65 -12.10 16.71
N ASP A 288 -6.69 -12.28 18.01
CA ASP A 288 -7.93 -12.52 18.75
C ASP A 288 -8.90 -11.33 18.61
N GLY A 289 -8.37 -10.12 18.80
CA GLY A 289 -9.17 -8.89 18.70
C GLY A 289 -9.78 -8.64 17.33
N MET A 290 -9.15 -9.12 16.28
CA MET A 290 -9.60 -8.93 14.89
C MET A 290 -10.12 -10.22 14.23
N SER A 291 -10.18 -11.34 14.95
CA SER A 291 -10.59 -12.65 14.46
C SER A 291 -9.75 -13.13 13.25
N VAL A 292 -8.44 -12.94 13.33
CA VAL A 292 -7.47 -13.30 12.30
C VAL A 292 -6.87 -14.67 12.62
N VAL A 293 -6.68 -15.50 11.62
CA VAL A 293 -5.99 -16.80 11.73
C VAL A 293 -4.52 -16.69 11.32
N GLU A 294 -3.70 -17.67 11.72
CA GLU A 294 -2.24 -17.66 11.46
C GLU A 294 -1.90 -17.59 9.95
N GLU A 295 -2.75 -18.14 9.10
CA GLU A 295 -2.60 -18.10 7.64
C GLU A 295 -2.69 -16.68 7.07
N ASP A 296 -3.31 -15.75 7.78
CA ASP A 296 -3.48 -14.36 7.37
C ASP A 296 -2.44 -13.42 7.99
N LEU A 297 -1.61 -13.94 8.90
CA LEU A 297 -0.55 -13.18 9.54
C LEU A 297 0.70 -13.12 8.66
N TYR A 298 1.24 -11.92 8.44
CA TYR A 298 2.48 -11.65 7.72
C TYR A 298 3.45 -10.85 8.60
N ARG A 299 4.58 -11.45 8.97
CA ARG A 299 5.67 -10.78 9.68
C ARG A 299 6.58 -10.10 8.67
N VAL A 300 6.80 -8.80 8.83
CA VAL A 300 7.55 -7.97 7.88
C VAL A 300 8.81 -7.43 8.56
N ASN A 301 9.97 -7.78 8.03
CA ASN A 301 11.26 -7.32 8.52
C ASN A 301 11.65 -6.00 7.84
N GLY A 302 10.95 -4.92 8.17
CA GLY A 302 11.12 -3.58 7.62
C GLY A 302 9.85 -2.75 7.76
N PRO A 303 9.76 -1.58 7.10
CA PRO A 303 8.58 -0.74 7.20
C PRO A 303 7.37 -1.37 6.52
N LEU A 304 6.22 -1.24 7.18
CA LEU A 304 4.92 -1.67 6.63
C LEU A 304 4.40 -0.62 5.63
N GLY A 305 3.62 -1.04 4.63
CA GLY A 305 2.98 -0.10 3.70
C GLY A 305 4.00 0.65 2.82
N LEU A 306 4.80 -0.06 2.05
CA LEU A 306 5.78 0.54 1.12
C LEU A 306 5.15 1.23 -0.10
N ASP A 307 3.83 1.19 -0.26
CA ASP A 307 3.07 2.03 -1.19
C ASP A 307 3.31 3.53 -0.95
N ASP A 308 3.56 3.95 0.29
CA ASP A 308 3.90 5.33 0.65
C ASP A 308 5.23 5.84 0.05
N LEU A 309 6.09 4.97 -0.49
CA LEU A 309 7.28 5.38 -1.24
C LEU A 309 6.96 6.23 -2.47
N PHE A 310 5.71 6.23 -2.96
CA PHE A 310 5.26 7.19 -3.97
C PHE A 310 5.52 8.64 -3.56
N GLY A 311 5.50 8.96 -2.26
CA GLY A 311 5.80 10.29 -1.75
C GLY A 311 7.19 10.80 -2.16
N LEU A 312 8.17 9.91 -2.33
CA LEU A 312 9.53 10.27 -2.74
C LEU A 312 9.60 10.78 -4.19
N MET A 313 8.58 10.47 -5.02
CA MET A 313 8.51 10.98 -6.40
C MET A 313 8.35 12.50 -6.48
N SER A 314 7.94 13.17 -5.39
CA SER A 314 7.87 14.64 -5.31
C SER A 314 9.23 15.31 -5.17
N LEU A 315 10.29 14.57 -4.82
CA LEU A 315 11.63 15.11 -4.64
C LEU A 315 12.17 15.73 -5.95
N PRO A 316 12.87 16.88 -5.91
CA PRO A 316 13.38 17.58 -7.08
C PRO A 316 14.69 16.96 -7.62
N LEU A 317 14.65 15.67 -7.91
CA LEU A 317 15.79 14.85 -8.39
C LEU A 317 15.45 14.24 -9.75
N PRO A 318 15.39 15.04 -10.83
CA PRO A 318 14.96 14.55 -12.14
C PRO A 318 15.92 13.49 -12.73
N HIS A 319 17.18 13.50 -12.36
CA HIS A 319 18.18 12.52 -12.82
C HIS A 319 18.03 11.13 -12.18
N LEU A 320 17.20 11.00 -11.12
CA LEU A 320 16.83 9.74 -10.49
C LEU A 320 15.46 9.21 -10.95
N LYS A 321 14.88 9.85 -11.96
CA LYS A 321 13.58 9.50 -12.55
C LYS A 321 13.71 9.29 -14.03
N ASP A 322 12.82 8.52 -14.61
CA ASP A 322 12.67 8.43 -16.04
C ASP A 322 12.22 9.78 -16.62
N ALA A 323 12.64 10.06 -17.84
CA ALA A 323 12.15 11.23 -18.56
C ALA A 323 10.62 11.12 -18.77
N THR A 324 9.91 12.23 -18.56
CA THR A 324 8.47 12.26 -18.80
C THR A 324 8.19 11.92 -20.26
N HIS A 325 7.43 10.85 -20.49
CA HIS A 325 6.98 10.50 -21.82
C HIS A 325 5.70 11.28 -22.16
N SER A 326 5.71 11.97 -23.28
CA SER A 326 4.52 12.56 -23.88
C SER A 326 4.17 11.77 -25.15
N GLY A 327 2.95 11.22 -25.19
CA GLY A 327 2.45 10.52 -26.37
C GLY A 327 2.44 11.48 -27.60
N GLN A 328 2.57 10.92 -28.78
CA GLN A 328 2.50 11.66 -30.04
C GLN A 328 1.13 11.47 -30.68
N THR A 329 0.63 12.50 -31.33
CA THR A 329 -0.57 12.34 -32.16
C THR A 329 -0.24 11.46 -33.36
N PRO A 330 -0.96 10.34 -33.58
CA PRO A 330 -0.74 9.49 -34.74
C PRO A 330 -0.84 10.29 -36.02
N ALA A 331 0.11 10.10 -36.94
CA ALA A 331 0.15 10.84 -38.22
C ALA A 331 -1.14 10.71 -39.06
N VAL A 332 -1.88 9.62 -38.84
CA VAL A 332 -3.18 9.37 -39.47
C VAL A 332 -4.29 10.27 -38.94
N LEU A 333 -4.17 10.80 -37.72
CA LEU A 333 -5.11 11.74 -37.08
C LEU A 333 -4.63 13.20 -37.22
N SER A 334 -3.40 13.42 -37.61
CA SER A 334 -2.81 14.75 -37.86
C SER A 334 -3.19 15.21 -39.26
N ARG A 335 -4.00 16.25 -39.38
CA ARG A 335 -4.12 16.98 -40.65
C ARG A 335 -2.84 17.80 -40.84
N ALA A 336 -1.88 17.23 -41.48
CA ALA A 336 -0.67 17.96 -41.87
C ALA A 336 -1.03 19.00 -42.94
N GLN A 337 -1.55 20.15 -42.57
CA GLN A 337 -1.43 21.38 -43.32
C GLN A 337 -0.43 22.26 -42.57
N ARG A 338 0.86 22.04 -42.82
CA ARG A 338 1.90 23.08 -42.61
C ARG A 338 1.64 24.19 -43.60
N GLY A 339 0.70 25.06 -43.31
CA GLY A 339 0.55 26.34 -43.98
C GLY A 339 1.12 27.41 -43.07
N MET A 340 2.18 28.11 -43.49
CA MET A 340 2.47 29.42 -42.94
C MET A 340 1.29 30.35 -43.29
N LEU A 341 0.71 30.99 -42.28
CA LEU A 341 -0.21 32.08 -42.51
C LEU A 341 0.57 33.25 -43.09
N GLU A 342 -0.09 34.13 -43.90
CA GLU A 342 0.54 35.30 -44.55
C GLU A 342 1.19 36.28 -43.54
N ASP A 343 0.83 36.18 -42.25
CA ASP A 343 1.42 36.96 -41.15
C ASP A 343 2.63 36.29 -40.46
N GLY A 344 3.10 35.12 -40.95
CA GLY A 344 4.25 34.40 -40.40
C GLY A 344 3.94 33.56 -39.17
N SER A 345 2.68 33.46 -38.69
CA SER A 345 2.26 32.58 -37.61
C SER A 345 2.05 31.14 -38.09
N ILE A 346 2.32 30.17 -37.22
CA ILE A 346 2.07 28.74 -37.46
C ILE A 346 0.58 28.48 -37.17
N LYS A 347 -0.16 27.90 -38.14
CA LYS A 347 -1.52 27.41 -37.86
C LYS A 347 -1.47 26.40 -36.73
N GLU A 348 -2.37 26.54 -35.74
CA GLU A 348 -2.65 25.48 -34.75
C GLU A 348 -2.97 24.17 -35.50
N GLU A 349 -2.38 23.06 -35.06
CA GLU A 349 -2.64 21.74 -35.62
C GLU A 349 -4.14 21.39 -35.45
N GLU A 350 -4.88 21.41 -36.56
CA GLU A 350 -6.24 20.88 -36.56
C GLU A 350 -6.18 19.34 -36.59
N PHE A 351 -6.66 18.70 -35.53
CA PHE A 351 -6.81 17.25 -35.47
C PHE A 351 -8.10 16.82 -36.17
N GLU A 352 -8.00 15.79 -37.00
CA GLU A 352 -9.20 15.16 -37.56
C GLU A 352 -9.84 14.24 -36.55
N SER A 353 -11.18 14.31 -36.40
CA SER A 353 -11.92 13.39 -35.54
C SER A 353 -11.64 11.95 -35.92
N ILE A 354 -11.31 11.11 -34.93
CA ILE A 354 -11.06 9.66 -35.10
C ILE A 354 -12.24 8.99 -35.86
N PHE A 355 -13.48 9.38 -35.57
CA PHE A 355 -14.66 8.85 -36.25
C PHE A 355 -14.67 9.11 -37.77
N SER A 356 -14.11 10.24 -38.21
CA SER A 356 -13.97 10.53 -39.62
C SER A 356 -12.88 9.68 -40.27
N VAL A 357 -11.81 9.41 -39.55
CA VAL A 357 -10.68 8.61 -40.05
C VAL A 357 -11.06 7.13 -40.14
N VAL A 358 -11.66 6.54 -39.09
CA VAL A 358 -12.02 5.11 -39.08
C VAL A 358 -13.14 4.74 -40.08
N ARG A 359 -13.93 5.73 -40.53
CA ARG A 359 -14.87 5.52 -41.63
C ARG A 359 -14.20 5.28 -42.98
N ARG A 360 -12.95 5.70 -43.10
CA ARG A 360 -12.20 5.63 -44.38
C ARG A 360 -11.15 4.55 -44.39
N ARG A 361 -10.58 4.21 -43.23
CA ARG A 361 -9.54 3.20 -43.09
C ARG A 361 -9.41 2.70 -41.67
N ASP A 362 -8.82 1.52 -41.49
CA ASP A 362 -8.42 0.99 -40.20
C ASP A 362 -7.29 1.83 -39.60
N VAL A 363 -7.31 1.97 -38.26
CA VAL A 363 -6.29 2.70 -37.50
C VAL A 363 -5.74 1.80 -36.42
N LEU A 364 -4.42 1.61 -36.41
CA LEU A 364 -3.71 0.95 -35.31
C LEU A 364 -3.16 2.02 -34.37
N LEU A 365 -3.49 1.91 -33.09
CA LEU A 365 -3.01 2.80 -32.04
C LEU A 365 -2.18 1.99 -31.03
N HIS A 366 -1.10 2.59 -30.55
CA HIS A 366 -0.21 1.96 -29.58
C HIS A 366 -0.02 2.88 -28.36
N HIS A 367 -0.96 2.79 -27.41
CA HIS A 367 -0.84 3.53 -26.16
C HIS A 367 0.24 2.94 -25.24
N PRO A 368 0.97 3.76 -24.48
CA PRO A 368 0.89 5.23 -24.31
C PRO A 368 1.70 6.04 -25.34
N TYR A 369 2.30 5.41 -26.33
CA TYR A 369 3.15 6.09 -27.34
C TYR A 369 2.32 6.98 -28.26
N ASP A 370 1.13 6.52 -28.65
CA ASP A 370 0.12 7.36 -29.29
C ASP A 370 -0.71 8.07 -28.22
N LEU A 371 -0.94 9.38 -28.41
CA LEU A 371 -1.63 10.23 -27.45
C LEU A 371 -3.11 9.83 -27.33
N PHE A 372 -3.53 9.42 -26.12
CA PHE A 372 -4.90 8.95 -25.89
C PHE A 372 -5.94 10.05 -26.17
N SER A 373 -5.70 11.28 -25.72
CA SER A 373 -6.63 12.41 -25.88
C SER A 373 -6.93 12.83 -27.32
N THR A 374 -6.09 12.41 -28.29
CA THR A 374 -6.31 12.67 -29.71
C THR A 374 -6.87 11.46 -30.46
N SER A 375 -6.91 10.30 -29.81
CA SER A 375 -7.33 9.03 -30.41
C SER A 375 -8.61 8.45 -29.80
N VAL A 376 -9.04 8.92 -28.65
CA VAL A 376 -10.29 8.58 -27.94
C VAL A 376 -10.94 9.84 -27.38
#